data_4e0ba3ad817288321137500a84cf184b
#
_entry.id   4e0ba3ad817288321137500a84cf184b
#
_cell.length_a   1.000
_cell.length_b   1.000
_cell.length_c   1.000
_cell.angle_alpha   90.00
_cell.angle_beta   90.00
_cell.angle_gamma   90.00
#
_symmetry.space_group_name_H-M   'P 1'
#
loop_
_entity.id
_entity.type
_entity.pdbx_description
1 polymer ?
#
loop_
_entity_poly.entity_id
_entity_poly.type
_entity_poly.pdbx_seq_one_letter_code
_entity_poly.pdbx_strand_id
1 'polypeptide(L)'
;IPNYSLENKTILMIDDIISYGGTLAYSADKLHELGASHIYAYGTHTENSVLDAEKGTLIKRLDNGIVNRLFTTNSLYTGNHPKITVI
;
A
#
# COMPACT_ATOMS: atom_id res chain seq x y z
N ILE A 1 3.60 -12.33 -21.83
CA ILE A 1 3.16 -12.79 -20.52
C ILE A 1 4.36 -13.28 -19.74
N PRO A 2 4.57 -12.77 -18.55
CA PRO A 2 5.69 -13.28 -17.76
C PRO A 2 5.45 -14.75 -17.37
N ASN A 3 6.52 -15.51 -17.46
CA ASN A 3 6.52 -16.92 -17.09
C ASN A 3 6.93 -17.13 -15.64
N TYR A 4 6.81 -16.10 -14.84
CA TYR A 4 7.22 -16.19 -13.45
C TYR A 4 6.03 -15.96 -12.52
N SER A 5 6.15 -16.47 -11.32
CA SER A 5 5.16 -16.33 -10.28
C SER A 5 5.82 -15.69 -9.06
N LEU A 6 5.04 -14.89 -8.34
CA LEU A 6 5.46 -14.33 -7.06
C LEU A 6 4.95 -15.17 -5.89
N GLU A 7 4.52 -16.38 -6.17
CA GLU A 7 4.04 -17.28 -5.14
C GLU A 7 5.10 -17.44 -4.04
N ASN A 8 4.68 -17.34 -2.80
CA ASN A 8 5.53 -17.38 -1.60
C ASN A 8 6.52 -16.21 -1.48
N LYS A 9 6.32 -15.14 -2.26
CA LYS A 9 7.16 -13.95 -2.17
C LYS A 9 6.48 -12.88 -1.34
N THR A 10 7.28 -12.16 -0.56
CA THR A 10 6.87 -10.97 0.16
C THR A 10 7.44 -9.76 -0.55
N ILE A 11 6.59 -8.81 -0.90
CA ILE A 11 6.96 -7.65 -1.69
C ILE A 11 6.81 -6.40 -0.83
N LEU A 12 7.82 -5.53 -0.90
CA LEU A 12 7.74 -4.20 -0.31
C LEU A 12 7.74 -3.18 -1.44
N MET A 13 6.67 -2.41 -1.55
CA MET A 13 6.58 -1.28 -2.47
C MET A 13 7.04 -0.02 -1.73
N ILE A 14 7.83 0.81 -2.38
CA ILE A 14 8.38 2.02 -1.78
C ILE A 14 8.00 3.22 -2.65
N ASP A 15 7.49 4.26 -2.03
CA ASP A 15 7.22 5.53 -2.69
C ASP A 15 7.65 6.68 -1.78
N ASP A 16 7.96 7.82 -2.37
CA ASP A 16 8.38 9.00 -1.61
C ASP A 16 7.18 9.72 -1.01
N ILE A 17 6.17 9.99 -1.82
CA ILE A 17 4.97 10.72 -1.41
C ILE A 17 3.73 9.91 -1.76
N ILE A 18 2.86 9.70 -0.78
CA ILE A 18 1.59 9.02 -0.96
C ILE A 18 0.46 10.00 -0.66
N SER A 19 -0.43 10.18 -1.62
CA SER A 19 -1.67 10.93 -1.45
C SER A 19 -2.83 9.93 -1.38
N TYR A 20 -3.59 9.76 -2.45
CA TYR A 20 -4.64 8.73 -2.47
C TYR A 20 -4.08 7.33 -2.64
N GLY A 21 -2.85 7.21 -3.09
CA GLY A 21 -2.17 5.94 -3.24
C GLY A 21 -2.52 5.17 -4.51
N GLY A 22 -2.96 5.87 -5.55
CA GLY A 22 -3.39 5.20 -6.78
C GLY A 22 -2.32 4.37 -7.45
N THR A 23 -1.10 4.90 -7.55
CA THR A 23 0.03 4.19 -8.16
C THR A 23 0.35 2.91 -7.39
N LEU A 24 0.42 3.01 -6.06
CA LEU A 24 0.69 1.85 -5.21
C LEU A 24 -0.45 0.84 -5.27
N ALA A 25 -1.68 1.30 -5.31
CA ALA A 25 -2.83 0.41 -5.41
C ALA A 25 -2.81 -0.39 -6.72
N TYR A 26 -2.50 0.29 -7.83
CA TYR A 26 -2.39 -0.36 -9.12
C TYR A 26 -1.28 -1.41 -9.11
N SER A 27 -0.11 -1.05 -8.59
CA SER A 27 1.01 -1.99 -8.48
C SER A 27 0.66 -3.17 -7.58
N ALA A 28 -0.02 -2.93 -6.47
CA ALA A 28 -0.44 -3.99 -5.57
C ALA A 28 -1.39 -4.98 -6.26
N ASP A 29 -2.32 -4.49 -7.05
CA ASP A 29 -3.22 -5.36 -7.80
C ASP A 29 -2.45 -6.28 -8.75
N LYS A 30 -1.44 -5.75 -9.44
CA LYS A 30 -0.60 -6.55 -10.34
C LYS A 30 0.23 -7.58 -9.59
N LEU A 31 0.82 -7.20 -8.48
CA LEU A 31 1.59 -8.13 -7.65
C LEU A 31 0.70 -9.23 -7.09
N HIS A 32 -0.51 -8.88 -6.69
CA HIS A 32 -1.48 -9.85 -6.20
C HIS A 32 -1.87 -10.85 -7.29
N GLU A 33 -2.11 -10.37 -8.51
CA GLU A 33 -2.41 -11.24 -9.66
C GLU A 33 -1.28 -12.22 -9.95
N LEU A 34 -0.02 -11.83 -9.70
CA LEU A 34 1.13 -12.69 -9.89
C LEU A 34 1.34 -13.66 -8.71
N GLY A 35 0.51 -13.60 -7.69
CA GLY A 35 0.50 -14.56 -6.60
C GLY A 35 1.32 -14.17 -5.37
N ALA A 36 1.73 -12.91 -5.24
CA ALA A 36 2.49 -12.48 -4.06
C ALA A 36 1.77 -12.86 -2.78
N SER A 37 2.51 -13.44 -1.83
CA SER A 37 1.94 -13.90 -0.57
C SER A 37 1.61 -12.74 0.37
N HIS A 38 2.52 -11.78 0.44
CA HIS A 38 2.37 -10.59 1.29
C HIS A 38 2.85 -9.38 0.52
N ILE A 39 2.10 -8.29 0.64
CA ILE A 39 2.44 -7.03 0.00
C ILE A 39 2.40 -5.95 1.07
N TYR A 40 3.52 -5.25 1.22
CA TYR A 40 3.66 -4.12 2.12
C TYR A 40 3.99 -2.88 1.33
N ALA A 41 3.66 -1.73 1.89
CA ALA A 41 3.99 -0.44 1.30
C ALA A 41 4.73 0.42 2.31
N TYR A 42 5.66 1.22 1.83
CA TYR A 42 6.33 2.23 2.62
C TYR A 42 6.25 3.57 1.89
N GLY A 43 5.79 4.59 2.59
CA GLY A 43 5.79 5.96 2.09
C GLY A 43 6.48 6.88 3.08
N THR A 44 7.50 7.62 2.62
CA THR A 44 8.19 8.56 3.48
C THR A 44 7.26 9.69 3.92
N HIS A 45 6.46 10.21 2.99
CA HIS A 45 5.54 11.31 3.24
C HIS A 45 4.14 10.89 2.82
N THR A 46 3.31 10.53 3.79
CA THR A 46 1.93 10.10 3.52
C THR A 46 0.97 11.19 3.96
N GLU A 47 0.21 11.72 3.00
CA GLU A 47 -0.81 12.73 3.29
C GLU A 47 -2.04 12.08 3.91
N ASN A 48 -2.78 12.84 4.72
CA ASN A 48 -4.00 12.33 5.34
C ASN A 48 -5.09 12.00 4.32
N SER A 49 -4.98 12.49 3.10
CA SER A 49 -5.88 12.12 2.00
C SER A 49 -5.86 10.62 1.68
N VAL A 50 -4.83 9.89 2.14
CA VAL A 50 -4.80 8.42 2.01
C VAL A 50 -6.02 7.78 2.67
N LEU A 51 -6.58 8.42 3.68
CA LEU A 51 -7.76 7.94 4.42
C LEU A 51 -9.09 8.33 3.80
N ASP A 52 -9.09 9.06 2.68
CA ASP A 52 -10.33 9.50 2.05
C ASP A 52 -11.20 8.29 1.67
N ALA A 53 -12.44 8.27 2.16
CA ALA A 53 -13.32 7.12 1.97
C ALA A 53 -13.74 6.91 0.52
N GLU A 54 -13.77 7.97 -0.28
CA GLU A 54 -14.20 7.89 -1.68
C GLU A 54 -13.02 7.78 -2.64
N LYS A 55 -12.01 8.63 -2.46
CA LYS A 55 -10.89 8.77 -3.39
C LYS A 55 -9.67 7.96 -2.99
N GLY A 56 -9.60 7.48 -1.76
CA GLY A 56 -8.47 6.71 -1.28
C GLY A 56 -8.42 5.31 -1.89
N THR A 57 -7.56 5.12 -2.86
CA THR A 57 -7.42 3.82 -3.53
C THR A 57 -6.58 2.85 -2.74
N LEU A 58 -5.49 3.32 -2.11
CA LEU A 58 -4.64 2.47 -1.31
C LEU A 58 -5.35 1.97 -0.05
N ILE A 59 -6.16 2.83 0.58
CA ILE A 59 -6.88 2.44 1.80
C ILE A 59 -7.82 1.26 1.52
N LYS A 60 -8.41 1.21 0.35
CA LYS A 60 -9.29 0.10 -0.05
C LYS A 60 -8.52 -1.21 -0.15
N ARG A 61 -7.26 -1.16 -0.59
CA ARG A 61 -6.39 -2.35 -0.67
C ARG A 61 -5.90 -2.78 0.71
N LEU A 62 -5.74 -1.85 1.64
CA LEU A 62 -5.46 -2.18 3.03
C LEU A 62 -6.68 -2.85 3.67
N ASP A 63 -7.87 -2.30 3.43
CA ASP A 63 -9.09 -2.83 4.03
C ASP A 63 -9.46 -4.20 3.49
N ASN A 64 -9.21 -4.47 2.21
CA ASN A 64 -9.55 -5.77 1.61
C ASN A 64 -8.43 -6.81 1.72
N GLY A 65 -7.27 -6.43 2.28
CA GLY A 65 -6.18 -7.37 2.53
C GLY A 65 -5.22 -7.59 1.38
N ILE A 66 -5.39 -6.95 0.23
CA ILE A 66 -4.42 -7.04 -0.88
C ILE A 66 -3.08 -6.45 -0.43
N VAL A 67 -3.10 -5.30 0.23
CA VAL A 67 -1.92 -4.73 0.88
C VAL A 67 -2.05 -5.02 2.37
N ASN A 68 -1.04 -5.65 2.93
CA ASN A 68 -1.08 -6.09 4.32
C ASN A 68 -0.88 -4.94 5.30
N ARG A 69 0.00 -4.00 4.98
CA ARG A 69 0.29 -2.87 5.86
C ARG A 69 1.00 -1.77 5.10
N LEU A 70 0.72 -0.54 5.51
CA LEU A 70 1.46 0.64 5.09
C LEU A 70 2.32 1.12 6.26
N PHE A 71 3.60 1.31 6.01
CA PHE A 71 4.52 1.95 6.96
C PHE A 71 4.79 3.36 6.47
N THR A 72 4.80 4.32 7.37
CA THR A 72 5.05 5.72 7.01
C THR A 72 5.73 6.44 8.18
N THR A 73 6.06 7.71 7.96
CA THR A 73 6.59 8.57 9.02
C THR A 73 5.52 9.58 9.44
N ASN A 74 5.82 10.33 10.48
CA ASN A 74 4.90 11.38 10.95
C ASN A 74 5.15 12.74 10.28
N SER A 75 5.85 12.77 9.15
CA SER A 75 6.15 14.04 8.48
C SER A 75 4.89 14.78 8.04
N LEU A 76 3.89 14.06 7.53
CA LEU A 76 2.62 14.60 7.09
C LEU A 76 1.42 13.89 7.69
N TYR A 77 1.56 12.59 7.95
CA TYR A 77 0.47 11.75 8.37
C TYR A 77 0.16 11.95 9.87
N THR A 78 -1.08 12.28 10.17
CA THR A 78 -1.56 12.44 11.55
C THR A 78 -2.80 11.57 11.82
N GLY A 79 -3.18 10.73 10.87
CA GLY A 79 -4.36 9.89 10.99
C GLY A 79 -4.13 8.64 11.83
N ASN A 80 -5.14 7.81 11.88
CA ASN A 80 -5.10 6.56 12.61
C ASN A 80 -5.84 5.49 11.82
N HIS A 81 -5.17 4.39 11.53
CA HIS A 81 -5.75 3.25 10.83
C HIS A 81 -5.06 1.98 11.32
N PRO A 82 -5.81 0.88 11.54
CA PRO A 82 -5.23 -0.35 12.11
C PRO A 82 -4.09 -0.94 11.29
N LYS A 83 -4.07 -0.70 9.99
CA LYS A 83 -3.04 -1.24 9.08
C LYS A 83 -2.04 -0.21 8.60
N ILE A 84 -2.00 0.95 9.21
CA ILE A 84 -0.99 1.97 8.94
C ILE A 84 -0.15 2.14 10.20
N THR A 85 1.15 1.88 10.06
CA THR A 85 2.11 2.00 11.16
C THR A 85 3.01 3.20 10.91
N VAL A 86 3.07 4.10 11.88
CA VAL A 86 3.98 5.25 11.86
C VAL A 86 5.26 4.82 12.55
N ILE A 87 6.35 4.99 11.84
CA ILE A 87 7.68 4.61 12.33
C ILE A 87 8.31 5.77 13.06
#